data_d13707ee26434cbdaa48b8df530846da
#
_entry.id   d13707ee26434cbdaa48b8df530846da
#
_cell.length_a   1.000
_cell.length_b   1.000
_cell.length_c   1.000
_cell.angle_alpha   90.00
_cell.angle_beta   90.00
_cell.angle_gamma   90.00
#
_symmetry.space_group_name_H-M   'P 1'
#
loop_
_entity.id
_entity.type
_entity.pdbx_description
1 polymer ?
#
loop_
_entity_poly.entity_id
_entity_poly.type
_entity_poly.pdbx_seq_one_letter_code
_entity_poly.pdbx_strand_id
1 'polypeptide(L)'
;PSSEKTKGSILGDKSRMETLSADKNTFIRPSSNNGALGGVSNKTRESILLCEAAGYDIIIIETVGVGQSETMVSQLVDIMVLLTITGAGDQLQAIKRGIIELAHIIVITKDDGDNKVKAKQILTELKNIISINTNSDKNWSPKIVKCSAKENSGINEINLIINHFIEIARKENLFLQKREKQEIYWIKKTIREEIGNKKFKEIEENKKINTILNDVISKKKSLIDVIHKI
;
A
#
# COMPACT_ATOMS: atom_id res chain seq x y z
N PRO A 1 -1.15 9.28 -14.85
CA PRO A 1 -0.94 10.63 -14.34
C PRO A 1 -2.22 11.44 -14.44
N SER A 2 -2.62 12.08 -13.34
CA SER A 2 -3.79 12.95 -13.29
C SER A 2 -3.41 14.36 -13.77
N SER A 3 -4.30 15.00 -14.53
CA SER A 3 -4.14 16.41 -14.91
C SER A 3 -4.64 17.32 -13.78
N GLU A 4 -3.82 18.27 -13.32
CA GLU A 4 -4.24 19.26 -12.34
C GLU A 4 -5.39 20.14 -12.84
N LYS A 5 -5.43 20.42 -14.16
CA LYS A 5 -6.47 21.26 -14.79
C LYS A 5 -7.82 20.54 -14.95
N THR A 6 -7.83 19.27 -15.33
CA THR A 6 -9.07 18.54 -15.65
C THR A 6 -9.52 17.62 -14.53
N LYS A 7 -8.70 17.44 -13.49
CA LYS A 7 -8.91 16.49 -12.38
C LYS A 7 -9.21 15.05 -12.84
N GLY A 8 -8.96 14.73 -14.10
CA GLY A 8 -9.15 13.43 -14.71
C GLY A 8 -7.88 12.59 -14.73
N SER A 9 -8.00 11.28 -14.68
CA SER A 9 -6.93 10.36 -15.01
C SER A 9 -6.99 10.05 -16.50
N ILE A 10 -5.83 10.09 -17.18
CA ILE A 10 -5.75 9.63 -18.56
C ILE A 10 -5.90 8.11 -18.54
N LEU A 11 -6.81 7.58 -19.36
CA LEU A 11 -7.08 6.13 -19.53
C LEU A 11 -5.88 5.33 -20.07
N GLY A 12 -4.68 5.93 -20.14
CA GLY A 12 -3.48 5.35 -20.73
C GLY A 12 -3.03 4.02 -20.17
N ASP A 13 -3.38 3.74 -18.89
CA ASP A 13 -3.00 2.46 -18.28
C ASP A 13 -3.98 1.34 -18.68
N LYS A 14 -5.25 1.67 -18.90
CA LYS A 14 -6.26 0.70 -19.33
C LYS A 14 -5.99 0.13 -20.73
N SER A 15 -5.44 0.94 -21.63
CA SER A 15 -5.04 0.50 -22.97
C SER A 15 -3.86 -0.47 -23.00
N ARG A 16 -3.07 -0.51 -21.91
CA ARG A 16 -1.96 -1.47 -21.73
C ARG A 16 -2.40 -2.78 -21.07
N MET A 17 -3.63 -2.83 -20.58
CA MET A 17 -4.19 -3.96 -19.84
C MET A 17 -5.40 -4.57 -20.60
N GLU A 18 -5.36 -4.60 -21.94
CA GLU A 18 -6.50 -5.05 -22.76
C GLU A 18 -6.97 -6.46 -22.39
N THR A 19 -6.03 -7.39 -22.29
CA THR A 19 -6.34 -8.78 -21.91
C THR A 19 -6.97 -8.86 -20.52
N LEU A 20 -6.40 -8.16 -19.56
CA LEU A 20 -6.90 -8.15 -18.19
C LEU A 20 -8.26 -7.44 -18.08
N SER A 21 -8.48 -6.36 -18.84
CA SER A 21 -9.73 -5.61 -18.82
C SER A 21 -10.89 -6.38 -19.48
N ALA A 22 -10.60 -7.39 -20.30
CA ALA A 22 -11.58 -8.26 -20.93
C ALA A 22 -11.95 -9.48 -20.07
N ASP A 23 -11.17 -9.77 -19.01
CA ASP A 23 -11.44 -10.89 -18.12
C ASP A 23 -12.62 -10.54 -17.19
N LYS A 24 -13.59 -11.45 -17.13
CA LYS A 24 -14.82 -11.29 -16.33
C LYS A 24 -14.58 -11.27 -14.81
N ASN A 25 -13.45 -11.80 -14.36
CA ASN A 25 -13.07 -11.85 -12.95
C ASN A 25 -12.24 -10.65 -12.52
N THR A 26 -12.00 -9.70 -13.41
CA THR A 26 -11.20 -8.51 -13.08
C THR A 26 -11.99 -7.22 -13.18
N PHE A 27 -11.66 -6.30 -12.29
CA PHE A 27 -12.17 -4.94 -12.29
C PHE A 27 -11.03 -3.94 -12.20
N ILE A 28 -10.88 -3.10 -13.20
CA ILE A 28 -9.82 -2.07 -13.24
C ILE A 28 -10.44 -0.70 -13.02
N ARG A 29 -10.02 -0.03 -11.93
CA ARG A 29 -10.47 1.31 -11.57
C ARG A 29 -9.32 2.31 -11.66
N PRO A 30 -9.28 3.17 -12.68
CA PRO A 30 -8.38 4.31 -12.68
C PRO A 30 -8.78 5.30 -11.58
N SER A 31 -7.84 5.74 -10.75
CA SER A 31 -8.07 6.76 -9.72
C SER A 31 -7.33 8.04 -10.09
N SER A 32 -8.04 9.17 -10.08
CA SER A 32 -7.41 10.49 -10.20
C SER A 32 -6.92 10.96 -8.83
N ASN A 33 -5.76 11.61 -8.79
CA ASN A 33 -5.15 12.06 -7.54
C ASN A 33 -5.85 13.26 -6.91
N ASN A 34 -6.81 13.90 -7.59
CA ASN A 34 -7.56 15.08 -7.11
C ASN A 34 -6.76 16.07 -6.24
N GLY A 35 -5.44 16.20 -6.51
CA GLY A 35 -4.54 17.00 -5.67
C GLY A 35 -4.07 16.35 -4.38
N ALA A 36 -4.44 15.10 -4.09
CA ALA A 36 -3.92 14.37 -2.93
C ALA A 36 -2.46 13.96 -3.20
N LEU A 37 -1.56 14.36 -2.33
CA LEU A 37 -0.16 13.95 -2.36
C LEU A 37 -0.07 12.42 -2.42
N GLY A 38 0.60 11.91 -3.46
CA GLY A 38 0.94 10.49 -3.57
C GLY A 38 -0.10 9.55 -4.18
N GLY A 39 -1.16 10.05 -4.80
CA GLY A 39 -2.05 9.21 -5.63
C GLY A 39 -3.07 8.34 -4.89
N VAL A 40 -3.09 8.38 -3.58
CA VAL A 40 -4.03 7.63 -2.77
C VAL A 40 -5.02 8.58 -2.12
N SER A 41 -6.26 8.53 -2.58
CA SER A 41 -7.36 9.34 -2.04
C SER A 41 -8.12 8.58 -0.95
N ASN A 42 -8.88 9.30 -0.10
CA ASN A 42 -9.78 8.70 0.88
C ASN A 42 -10.75 7.70 0.22
N LYS A 43 -11.13 7.98 -1.05
CA LYS A 43 -11.99 7.09 -1.85
C LYS A 43 -11.34 5.76 -2.24
N THR A 44 -10.02 5.62 -2.13
CA THR A 44 -9.35 4.35 -2.37
C THR A 44 -9.74 3.33 -1.30
N ARG A 45 -9.81 3.72 -0.03
CA ARG A 45 -10.26 2.85 1.06
C ARG A 45 -11.71 2.38 0.85
N GLU A 46 -12.60 3.30 0.51
CA GLU A 46 -14.01 2.97 0.23
C GLU A 46 -14.12 1.99 -0.94
N SER A 47 -13.27 2.17 -1.97
CA SER A 47 -13.23 1.27 -3.12
C SER A 47 -12.75 -0.13 -2.76
N ILE A 48 -11.77 -0.25 -1.85
CA ILE A 48 -11.30 -1.54 -1.34
C ILE A 48 -12.45 -2.27 -0.65
N LEU A 49 -13.17 -1.59 0.25
CA LEU A 49 -14.30 -2.17 0.97
C LEU A 49 -15.42 -2.64 0.02
N LEU A 50 -15.69 -1.86 -1.04
CA LEU A 50 -16.66 -2.25 -2.07
C LEU A 50 -16.17 -3.47 -2.87
N CYS A 51 -14.90 -3.54 -3.23
CA CYS A 51 -14.35 -4.70 -3.93
C CYS A 51 -14.37 -5.96 -3.04
N GLU A 52 -14.03 -5.84 -1.75
CA GLU A 52 -14.13 -6.95 -0.80
C GLU A 52 -15.60 -7.42 -0.66
N ALA A 53 -16.54 -6.50 -0.53
CA ALA A 53 -17.97 -6.82 -0.47
C ALA A 53 -18.50 -7.45 -1.76
N ALA A 54 -17.91 -7.12 -2.90
CA ALA A 54 -18.23 -7.73 -4.19
C ALA A 54 -17.57 -9.09 -4.41
N GLY A 55 -16.76 -9.58 -3.46
CA GLY A 55 -16.15 -10.91 -3.48
C GLY A 55 -14.82 -10.99 -4.22
N TYR A 56 -14.11 -9.89 -4.41
CA TYR A 56 -12.75 -9.93 -4.95
C TYR A 56 -11.75 -10.43 -3.90
N ASP A 57 -11.06 -11.51 -4.19
CA ASP A 57 -10.07 -12.12 -3.29
C ASP A 57 -8.74 -11.37 -3.25
N ILE A 58 -8.37 -10.70 -4.37
CA ILE A 58 -7.10 -9.99 -4.53
C ILE A 58 -7.39 -8.57 -5.01
N ILE A 59 -6.92 -7.58 -4.25
CA ILE A 59 -7.04 -6.17 -4.58
C ILE A 59 -5.65 -5.57 -4.68
N ILE A 60 -5.26 -5.12 -5.87
CA ILE A 60 -3.96 -4.52 -6.15
C ILE A 60 -4.11 -2.99 -6.20
N ILE A 61 -3.33 -2.28 -5.37
CA ILE A 61 -3.27 -0.83 -5.37
C ILE A 61 -1.95 -0.42 -5.99
N GLU A 62 -2.00 0.13 -7.18
CA GLU A 62 -0.84 0.69 -7.86
C GLU A 62 -0.70 2.19 -7.57
N THR A 63 0.52 2.61 -7.24
CA THR A 63 0.86 4.03 -6.99
C THR A 63 1.87 4.54 -7.99
N VAL A 64 1.78 5.83 -8.31
CA VAL A 64 2.67 6.51 -9.27
C VAL A 64 3.94 7.01 -8.58
N GLY A 65 4.90 6.14 -8.36
CA GLY A 65 6.20 6.50 -7.81
C GLY A 65 6.24 6.67 -6.30
N VAL A 66 7.43 6.92 -5.79
CA VAL A 66 7.74 7.09 -4.36
C VAL A 66 7.72 8.57 -3.99
N GLY A 67 6.95 8.95 -2.98
CA GLY A 67 6.88 10.32 -2.46
C GLY A 67 5.78 10.50 -1.43
N GLN A 68 6.07 10.39 -0.13
CA GLN A 68 5.19 10.64 1.03
C GLN A 68 3.85 9.85 1.10
N SER A 69 3.50 9.11 0.06
CA SER A 69 2.27 8.28 -0.01
C SER A 69 2.47 6.86 0.50
N GLU A 70 3.69 6.44 0.67
CA GLU A 70 4.03 5.05 1.04
C GLU A 70 3.49 4.68 2.42
N THR A 71 3.59 5.62 3.37
CA THR A 71 3.00 5.42 4.70
C THR A 71 1.48 5.33 4.63
N MET A 72 0.84 6.10 3.74
CA MET A 72 -0.60 6.04 3.54
C MET A 72 -1.02 4.72 2.88
N VAL A 73 -0.27 4.25 1.87
CA VAL A 73 -0.52 2.95 1.23
C VAL A 73 -0.37 1.82 2.22
N SER A 74 0.65 1.85 3.09
CA SER A 74 0.84 0.83 4.14
C SER A 74 -0.36 0.72 5.09
N GLN A 75 -1.13 1.81 5.25
CA GLN A 75 -2.38 1.84 6.03
C GLN A 75 -3.62 1.35 5.24
N LEU A 76 -3.46 0.90 4.01
CA LEU A 76 -4.54 0.40 3.16
C LEU A 76 -4.38 -1.06 2.78
N VAL A 77 -3.14 -1.56 2.74
CA VAL A 77 -2.83 -2.88 2.19
C VAL A 77 -2.38 -3.86 3.27
N ASP A 78 -2.69 -5.12 3.07
CA ASP A 78 -2.20 -6.20 3.92
C ASP A 78 -0.72 -6.48 3.65
N ILE A 79 -0.31 -6.43 2.38
CA ILE A 79 1.05 -6.67 1.91
C ILE A 79 1.53 -5.46 1.11
N MET A 80 2.74 -4.99 1.39
CA MET A 80 3.39 -3.94 0.61
C MET A 80 4.51 -4.53 -0.23
N VAL A 81 4.40 -4.37 -1.56
CA VAL A 81 5.40 -4.78 -2.53
C VAL A 81 6.06 -3.52 -3.10
N LEU A 82 7.35 -3.37 -2.86
CA LEU A 82 8.14 -2.28 -3.42
C LEU A 82 8.76 -2.73 -4.74
N LEU A 83 8.43 -2.03 -5.82
CA LEU A 83 9.06 -2.26 -7.12
C LEU A 83 10.23 -1.29 -7.29
N THR A 84 11.40 -1.81 -7.64
CA THR A 84 12.56 -1.03 -8.03
C THR A 84 13.01 -1.41 -9.44
N ILE A 85 13.61 -0.46 -10.15
CA ILE A 85 14.00 -0.64 -11.55
C ILE A 85 15.52 -0.72 -11.67
N THR A 86 16.00 -1.55 -12.58
CA THR A 86 17.42 -1.59 -12.94
C THR A 86 17.82 -0.34 -13.74
N GLY A 87 18.97 0.25 -13.43
CA GLY A 87 19.53 1.35 -14.21
C GLY A 87 19.37 2.76 -13.62
N ALA A 88 18.75 2.88 -12.49
CA ALA A 88 18.61 4.14 -11.76
C ALA A 88 19.64 4.21 -10.62
N GLY A 89 20.94 4.39 -10.95
CA GLY A 89 22.05 4.39 -9.98
C GLY A 89 21.85 5.35 -8.80
N ASP A 90 21.26 6.53 -9.05
CA ASP A 90 20.94 7.50 -7.99
C ASP A 90 19.63 7.16 -7.24
N GLN A 91 18.80 6.25 -7.76
CA GLN A 91 17.50 5.95 -7.15
C GLN A 91 17.59 5.02 -5.94
N LEU A 92 18.62 4.20 -5.81
CA LEU A 92 18.84 3.44 -4.57
C LEU A 92 19.15 4.38 -3.39
N GLN A 93 19.88 5.47 -3.64
CA GLN A 93 20.07 6.52 -2.63
C GLN A 93 18.78 7.33 -2.40
N ALA A 94 17.91 7.42 -3.42
CA ALA A 94 16.59 8.06 -3.32
C ALA A 94 15.51 7.15 -2.68
N ILE A 95 15.73 5.82 -2.61
CA ILE A 95 14.86 4.93 -1.83
C ILE A 95 15.06 5.27 -0.35
N LYS A 96 14.18 6.11 0.15
CA LYS A 96 14.18 6.50 1.56
C LYS A 96 14.14 5.24 2.42
N ARG A 97 15.01 5.17 3.40
CA ARG A 97 15.11 4.04 4.35
C ARG A 97 13.75 3.60 4.90
N GLY A 98 12.86 4.55 5.19
CA GLY A 98 11.51 4.27 5.69
C GLY A 98 10.63 3.47 4.75
N ILE A 99 10.84 3.53 3.41
CA ILE A 99 10.06 2.74 2.45
C ILE A 99 10.49 1.27 2.49
N ILE A 100 11.79 1.03 2.60
CA ILE A 100 12.33 -0.34 2.72
C ILE A 100 11.79 -1.00 4.00
N GLU A 101 11.69 -0.26 5.08
CA GLU A 101 11.15 -0.74 6.36
C GLU A 101 9.66 -1.09 6.30
N LEU A 102 8.89 -0.45 5.40
CA LEU A 102 7.47 -0.74 5.19
C LEU A 102 7.24 -1.92 4.23
N ALA A 103 8.20 -2.24 3.38
CA ALA A 103 8.06 -3.28 2.37
C ALA A 103 8.09 -4.69 2.98
N HIS A 104 7.20 -5.56 2.52
CA HIS A 104 7.23 -6.98 2.83
C HIS A 104 8.02 -7.75 1.76
N ILE A 105 7.94 -7.27 0.52
CA ILE A 105 8.65 -7.82 -0.62
C ILE A 105 9.25 -6.66 -1.40
N ILE A 106 10.50 -6.81 -1.84
CA ILE A 106 11.17 -5.86 -2.73
C ILE A 106 11.45 -6.59 -4.04
N VAL A 107 10.93 -6.06 -5.12
CA VAL A 107 11.05 -6.66 -6.45
C VAL A 107 11.94 -5.79 -7.34
N ILE A 108 13.03 -6.35 -7.80
CA ILE A 108 13.92 -5.72 -8.79
C ILE A 108 13.39 -6.10 -10.16
N THR A 109 12.77 -5.15 -10.84
CA THR A 109 12.12 -5.34 -12.13
C THR A 109 13.10 -5.16 -13.29
N LYS A 110 12.73 -5.63 -14.50
CA LYS A 110 13.53 -5.57 -15.72
C LYS A 110 14.86 -6.32 -15.62
N ASP A 111 14.87 -7.48 -14.95
CA ASP A 111 16.02 -8.39 -14.87
C ASP A 111 16.17 -9.17 -16.20
N ASP A 112 16.36 -8.44 -17.30
CA ASP A 112 16.54 -9.00 -18.64
C ASP A 112 17.63 -8.26 -19.42
N GLY A 113 18.13 -8.92 -20.49
CA GLY A 113 19.17 -8.37 -21.36
C GLY A 113 20.38 -7.84 -20.57
N ASP A 114 20.84 -6.65 -20.93
CA ASP A 114 22.00 -5.99 -20.30
C ASP A 114 21.75 -5.54 -18.85
N ASN A 115 20.49 -5.55 -18.42
CA ASN A 115 20.15 -5.13 -17.05
C ASN A 115 20.47 -6.21 -16.01
N LYS A 116 20.70 -7.45 -16.38
CA LYS A 116 20.96 -8.58 -15.44
C LYS A 116 22.12 -8.32 -14.51
N VAL A 117 23.19 -7.70 -15.01
CA VAL A 117 24.37 -7.33 -14.19
C VAL A 117 23.99 -6.29 -13.14
N LYS A 118 23.28 -5.24 -13.57
CA LYS A 118 22.82 -4.17 -12.67
C LYS A 118 21.82 -4.70 -11.63
N ALA A 119 20.91 -5.58 -12.04
CA ALA A 119 19.96 -6.23 -11.12
C ALA A 119 20.68 -7.02 -10.02
N LYS A 120 21.77 -7.71 -10.35
CA LYS A 120 22.60 -8.43 -9.37
C LYS A 120 23.29 -7.49 -8.39
N GLN A 121 23.79 -6.34 -8.85
CA GLN A 121 24.41 -5.33 -7.99
C GLN A 121 23.38 -4.77 -6.99
N ILE A 122 22.21 -4.34 -7.49
CA ILE A 122 21.09 -3.83 -6.67
C ILE A 122 20.66 -4.87 -5.63
N LEU A 123 20.58 -6.14 -6.01
CA LEU A 123 20.24 -7.23 -5.09
C LEU A 123 21.23 -7.30 -3.92
N THR A 124 22.53 -7.18 -4.22
CA THR A 124 23.57 -7.22 -3.18
C THR A 124 23.47 -6.02 -2.25
N GLU A 125 23.28 -4.82 -2.79
CA GLU A 125 23.14 -3.59 -2.01
C GLU A 125 21.91 -3.63 -1.10
N LEU A 126 20.75 -4.05 -1.62
CA LEU A 126 19.52 -4.19 -0.83
C LEU A 126 19.66 -5.22 0.28
N LYS A 127 20.32 -6.36 0.02
CA LYS A 127 20.61 -7.35 1.06
C LYS A 127 21.45 -6.76 2.20
N ASN A 128 22.47 -5.96 1.88
CA ASN A 128 23.29 -5.29 2.87
C ASN A 128 22.48 -4.28 3.68
N ILE A 129 21.62 -3.48 3.03
CA ILE A 129 20.75 -2.52 3.72
C ILE A 129 19.79 -3.22 4.69
N ILE A 130 19.17 -4.32 4.26
CA ILE A 130 18.24 -5.08 5.10
C ILE A 130 18.97 -5.74 6.27
N SER A 131 20.15 -6.30 6.07
CA SER A 131 20.93 -6.96 7.13
C SER A 131 21.34 -6.01 8.26
N ILE A 132 21.57 -4.73 7.95
CA ILE A 132 21.90 -3.69 8.93
C ILE A 132 20.66 -3.24 9.70
N ASN A 133 19.47 -3.35 9.10
CA ASN A 133 18.21 -2.85 9.64
C ASN A 133 17.38 -3.91 10.39
N THR A 134 17.94 -5.06 10.71
CA THR A 134 17.27 -6.10 11.50
C THR A 134 17.01 -5.64 12.93
N ASN A 135 16.12 -4.66 13.10
CA ASN A 135 15.36 -4.52 14.32
C ASN A 135 14.32 -5.65 14.35
N SER A 136 14.64 -6.64 15.13
CA SER A 136 14.12 -8.01 15.14
C SER A 136 12.71 -8.19 15.70
N ASP A 137 11.88 -7.16 15.71
CA ASP A 137 10.50 -7.26 16.23
C ASP A 137 9.47 -7.67 15.16
N LYS A 138 9.95 -8.02 13.97
CA LYS A 138 9.03 -8.42 12.90
C LYS A 138 9.19 -9.90 12.61
N ASN A 139 8.12 -10.65 12.77
CA ASN A 139 8.01 -12.06 12.36
C ASN A 139 8.25 -12.28 10.86
N TRP A 140 8.57 -11.22 10.13
CA TRP A 140 8.85 -11.22 8.71
C TRP A 140 9.97 -10.25 8.34
N SER A 141 11.01 -10.76 7.71
CA SER A 141 12.04 -9.94 7.07
C SER A 141 11.73 -9.73 5.58
N PRO A 142 11.88 -8.51 5.02
CA PRO A 142 11.61 -8.26 3.62
C PRO A 142 12.32 -9.25 2.69
N LYS A 143 11.59 -9.86 1.76
CA LYS A 143 12.16 -10.75 0.75
C LYS A 143 12.50 -9.96 -0.49
N ILE A 144 13.65 -10.26 -1.11
CA ILE A 144 14.09 -9.58 -2.33
C ILE A 144 14.07 -10.58 -3.48
N VAL A 145 13.37 -10.23 -4.55
CA VAL A 145 13.23 -11.04 -5.77
C VAL A 145 13.61 -10.20 -6.99
N LYS A 146 14.17 -10.84 -8.00
CA LYS A 146 14.36 -10.25 -9.32
C LYS A 146 13.31 -10.78 -10.27
N CYS A 147 12.77 -9.93 -11.15
CA CYS A 147 11.82 -10.37 -12.15
C CYS A 147 11.97 -9.64 -13.49
N SER A 148 11.53 -10.30 -14.54
CA SER A 148 11.31 -9.71 -15.86
C SER A 148 9.92 -10.09 -16.38
N ALA A 149 9.08 -9.08 -16.59
CA ALA A 149 7.79 -9.27 -17.25
C ALA A 149 7.99 -9.67 -18.73
N LYS A 150 9.08 -9.20 -19.37
CA LYS A 150 9.40 -9.50 -20.76
C LYS A 150 9.80 -10.98 -20.95
N GLU A 151 10.62 -11.53 -20.04
CA GLU A 151 11.06 -12.93 -20.07
C GLU A 151 10.13 -13.86 -19.26
N ASN A 152 9.07 -13.31 -18.66
CA ASN A 152 8.15 -14.02 -17.75
C ASN A 152 8.90 -14.78 -16.64
N SER A 153 9.97 -14.19 -16.11
CA SER A 153 10.82 -14.78 -15.08
C SER A 153 10.61 -14.09 -13.73
N GLY A 154 10.71 -14.86 -12.62
CA GLY A 154 10.57 -14.36 -11.26
C GLY A 154 9.14 -14.07 -10.79
N ILE A 155 8.13 -14.06 -11.68
CA ILE A 155 6.75 -13.77 -11.32
C ILE A 155 6.16 -14.84 -10.39
N ASN A 156 6.40 -16.12 -10.71
CA ASN A 156 5.96 -17.22 -9.86
C ASN A 156 6.61 -17.19 -8.47
N GLU A 157 7.88 -16.78 -8.39
CA GLU A 157 8.58 -16.63 -7.11
C GLU A 157 7.93 -15.55 -6.24
N ILE A 158 7.55 -14.42 -6.83
CA ILE A 158 6.81 -13.36 -6.12
C ILE A 158 5.50 -13.92 -5.56
N ASN A 159 4.75 -14.67 -6.35
CA ASN A 159 3.50 -15.26 -5.92
C ASN A 159 3.69 -16.27 -4.77
N LEU A 160 4.72 -17.10 -4.84
CA LEU A 160 5.07 -18.05 -3.76
C LEU A 160 5.40 -17.31 -2.46
N ILE A 161 6.15 -16.21 -2.53
CA ILE A 161 6.49 -15.41 -1.35
C ILE A 161 5.25 -14.72 -0.77
N ILE A 162 4.36 -14.20 -1.61
CA ILE A 162 3.08 -13.63 -1.17
C ILE A 162 2.27 -14.68 -0.41
N ASN A 163 2.10 -15.87 -0.98
CA ASN A 163 1.34 -16.95 -0.37
C ASN A 163 1.97 -17.38 0.96
N HIS A 164 3.28 -17.53 1.02
CA HIS A 164 3.99 -17.86 2.25
C HIS A 164 3.81 -16.79 3.34
N PHE A 165 3.86 -15.49 2.96
CA PHE A 165 3.55 -14.41 3.89
C PHE A 165 2.11 -14.51 4.42
N ILE A 166 1.14 -14.79 3.54
CA ILE A 166 -0.27 -14.93 3.90
C ILE A 166 -0.47 -16.07 4.90
N GLU A 167 0.20 -17.21 4.69
CA GLU A 167 0.14 -18.35 5.61
C GLU A 167 0.64 -18.00 7.01
N ILE A 168 1.82 -17.36 7.10
CA ILE A 168 2.38 -16.91 8.38
C ILE A 168 1.45 -15.89 9.05
N ALA A 169 1.01 -14.89 8.30
CA ALA A 169 0.19 -13.81 8.82
C ALA A 169 -1.18 -14.31 9.33
N ARG A 170 -1.75 -15.34 8.69
CA ARG A 170 -2.97 -16.02 9.17
C ARG A 170 -2.71 -16.80 10.46
N LYS A 171 -1.64 -17.60 10.49
CA LYS A 171 -1.27 -18.43 11.64
C LYS A 171 -1.01 -17.60 12.90
N GLU A 172 -0.41 -16.44 12.74
CA GLU A 172 -0.04 -15.54 13.84
C GLU A 172 -1.04 -14.41 14.09
N ASN A 173 -2.22 -14.44 13.48
CA ASN A 173 -3.26 -13.40 13.58
C ASN A 173 -2.78 -11.99 13.18
N LEU A 174 -1.71 -11.87 12.41
CA LEU A 174 -1.14 -10.58 12.03
C LEU A 174 -2.07 -9.76 11.14
N PHE A 175 -2.86 -10.42 10.29
CA PHE A 175 -3.86 -9.72 9.46
C PHE A 175 -4.89 -8.97 10.30
N LEU A 176 -5.50 -9.63 11.27
CA LEU A 176 -6.52 -9.02 12.12
C LEU A 176 -5.95 -7.85 12.90
N GLN A 177 -4.78 -8.03 13.51
CA GLN A 177 -4.10 -6.97 14.25
C GLN A 177 -3.73 -5.79 13.36
N LYS A 178 -3.27 -6.04 12.14
CA LYS A 178 -2.94 -4.97 11.18
C LYS A 178 -4.18 -4.21 10.75
N ARG A 179 -5.24 -4.91 10.37
CA ARG A 179 -6.51 -4.29 9.91
C ARG A 179 -7.19 -3.50 11.02
N GLU A 180 -7.14 -3.94 12.27
CA GLU A 180 -7.62 -3.17 13.41
C GLU A 180 -6.86 -1.85 13.57
N LYS A 181 -5.52 -1.90 13.50
CA LYS A 181 -4.69 -0.67 13.53
C LYS A 181 -5.00 0.26 12.37
N GLN A 182 -5.19 -0.28 11.18
CA GLN A 182 -5.57 0.47 9.99
C GLN A 182 -6.95 1.13 10.16
N GLU A 183 -7.93 0.40 10.70
CA GLU A 183 -9.26 0.94 10.97
C GLU A 183 -9.21 2.11 11.95
N ILE A 184 -8.49 1.96 13.07
CA ILE A 184 -8.25 3.04 14.04
C ILE A 184 -7.61 4.25 13.37
N TYR A 185 -6.59 4.04 12.55
CA TYR A 185 -5.91 5.12 11.82
C TYR A 185 -6.89 5.89 10.93
N TRP A 186 -7.73 5.18 10.17
CA TRP A 186 -8.66 5.80 9.24
C TRP A 186 -9.80 6.52 9.94
N ILE A 187 -10.34 5.98 11.04
CA ILE A 187 -11.34 6.66 11.86
C ILE A 187 -10.77 7.97 12.39
N LYS A 188 -9.59 7.94 13.00
CA LYS A 188 -8.91 9.15 13.52
C LYS A 188 -8.65 10.17 12.42
N LYS A 189 -8.20 9.73 11.25
CA LYS A 189 -7.93 10.59 10.10
C LYS A 189 -9.21 11.27 9.63
N THR A 190 -10.29 10.52 9.42
CA THR A 190 -11.57 11.06 8.96
C THR A 190 -12.14 12.08 9.96
N ILE A 191 -12.14 11.76 11.26
CA ILE A 191 -12.57 12.72 12.28
C ILE A 191 -11.75 14.00 12.20
N ARG A 192 -10.42 13.88 12.12
CA ARG A 192 -9.52 15.05 12.06
C ARG A 192 -9.77 15.93 10.84
N GLU A 193 -10.05 15.32 9.69
CA GLU A 193 -10.36 16.02 8.44
C GLU A 193 -11.69 16.77 8.53
N GLU A 194 -12.69 16.19 9.17
CA GLU A 194 -14.04 16.78 9.28
C GLU A 194 -14.13 17.89 10.33
N ILE A 195 -13.55 17.68 11.52
CA ILE A 195 -13.67 18.65 12.63
C ILE A 195 -12.49 19.62 12.76
N GLY A 196 -11.42 19.40 11.99
CA GLY A 196 -10.20 20.18 12.01
C GLY A 196 -9.25 19.82 13.17
N ASN A 197 -7.97 20.17 12.96
CA ASN A 197 -6.87 19.76 13.85
C ASN A 197 -7.02 20.25 15.30
N LYS A 198 -7.53 21.47 15.51
CA LYS A 198 -7.66 22.05 16.84
C LYS A 198 -8.66 21.25 17.70
N LYS A 199 -9.86 21.08 17.18
CA LYS A 199 -10.93 20.35 17.86
C LYS A 199 -10.60 18.86 18.04
N PHE A 200 -9.89 18.26 17.08
CA PHE A 200 -9.40 16.89 17.21
C PHE A 200 -8.44 16.72 18.38
N LYS A 201 -7.49 17.65 18.58
CA LYS A 201 -6.56 17.62 19.72
C LYS A 201 -7.28 17.70 21.05
N GLU A 202 -8.27 18.58 21.19
CA GLU A 202 -9.08 18.70 22.41
C GLU A 202 -9.79 17.38 22.77
N ILE A 203 -10.30 16.66 21.76
CA ILE A 203 -10.95 15.36 21.95
C ILE A 203 -9.93 14.28 22.35
N GLU A 204 -8.74 14.32 21.78
CA GLU A 204 -7.65 13.36 22.05
C GLU A 204 -7.12 13.56 23.48
N GLU A 205 -6.84 14.79 23.89
CA GLU A 205 -6.39 15.15 25.24
C GLU A 205 -7.42 14.78 26.32
N ASN A 206 -8.70 14.99 26.07
CA ASN A 206 -9.79 14.63 26.96
C ASN A 206 -10.14 13.12 26.93
N LYS A 207 -9.35 12.29 26.24
CA LYS A 207 -9.56 10.83 26.08
C LYS A 207 -10.93 10.44 25.50
N LYS A 208 -11.74 11.39 25.04
CA LYS A 208 -13.02 11.11 24.36
C LYS A 208 -12.86 10.30 23.09
N ILE A 209 -11.69 10.39 22.47
CA ILE A 209 -11.37 9.62 21.26
C ILE A 209 -11.48 8.11 21.48
N ASN A 210 -11.12 7.59 22.65
CA ASN A 210 -11.19 6.16 22.95
C ASN A 210 -12.64 5.65 23.00
N THR A 211 -13.55 6.44 23.55
CA THR A 211 -14.98 6.12 23.57
C THR A 211 -15.55 6.11 22.15
N ILE A 212 -15.16 7.09 21.34
CA ILE A 212 -15.55 7.19 19.93
C ILE A 212 -15.07 5.96 19.15
N LEU A 213 -13.79 5.61 19.28
CA LEU A 213 -13.23 4.46 18.63
C LEU A 213 -13.97 3.17 19.01
N ASN A 214 -14.21 2.94 20.29
CA ASN A 214 -14.94 1.78 20.76
C ASN A 214 -16.38 1.72 20.22
N ASP A 215 -17.10 2.84 20.18
CA ASP A 215 -18.46 2.90 19.66
C ASP A 215 -18.52 2.60 18.15
N VAL A 216 -17.53 3.09 17.37
CA VAL A 216 -17.49 2.90 15.92
C VAL A 216 -17.01 1.48 15.57
N ILE A 217 -15.93 1.00 16.17
CA ILE A 217 -15.37 -0.34 15.91
C ILE A 217 -16.37 -1.43 16.33
N SER A 218 -17.06 -1.25 17.46
CA SER A 218 -18.12 -2.18 17.90
C SER A 218 -19.44 -2.03 17.15
N LYS A 219 -19.49 -1.19 16.12
CA LYS A 219 -20.69 -0.91 15.28
C LYS A 219 -21.90 -0.40 16.09
N LYS A 220 -21.71 0.16 17.28
CA LYS A 220 -22.77 0.78 18.07
C LYS A 220 -23.24 2.10 17.48
N LYS A 221 -22.32 2.84 16.85
CA LYS A 221 -22.60 4.10 16.14
C LYS A 221 -21.90 4.12 14.79
N SER A 222 -22.47 4.79 13.81
CA SER A 222 -21.77 5.07 12.58
C SER A 222 -20.75 6.20 12.79
N LEU A 223 -19.68 6.22 12.00
CA LEU A 223 -18.70 7.30 12.05
C LEU A 223 -19.33 8.67 11.74
N ILE A 224 -20.28 8.69 10.82
CA ILE A 224 -21.04 9.89 10.44
C ILE A 224 -21.82 10.43 11.64
N ASP A 225 -22.58 9.57 12.37
CA ASP A 225 -23.35 9.98 13.54
C ASP A 225 -22.49 10.55 14.66
N VAL A 226 -21.27 10.03 14.78
CA VAL A 226 -20.31 10.53 15.76
C VAL A 226 -19.79 11.91 15.37
N ILE A 227 -19.40 12.09 14.10
CA ILE A 227 -18.90 13.37 13.58
C ILE A 227 -19.94 14.49 13.75
N HIS A 228 -21.21 14.20 13.46
CA HIS A 228 -22.31 15.18 13.62
C HIS A 228 -22.58 15.59 15.07
N LYS A 229 -22.14 14.79 16.05
CA LYS A 229 -22.34 15.06 17.50
C LYS A 229 -21.16 15.71 18.19
N ILE A 230 -20.04 15.84 17.51
CA ILE A 230 -18.81 16.51 17.94
C ILE A 230 -18.85 18.00 17.55
#